data_64cc8271b09255dd07c5ac611208a79e
#
_entry.id   64cc8271b09255dd07c5ac611208a79e
#
_cell.length_a   1.000
_cell.length_b   1.000
_cell.length_c   1.000
_cell.angle_alpha   90.00
_cell.angle_beta   90.00
_cell.angle_gamma   90.00
#
_symmetry.space_group_name_H-M   'P 1'
#
loop_
_entity.id
_entity.type
_entity.pdbx_description
1 polymer ?
#
loop_
_entity_poly.entity_id
_entity_poly.type
_entity_poly.pdbx_seq_one_letter_code
_entity_poly.pdbx_strand_id
1 'polypeptide(L)'
;MNNKTHYLLKCKPLAGFSYNAGKGFTIIELVLVIVLMGILAVTVAPKMFNSDGFEEHTYQAEVIATLRSIQLRAMQQTSVGGNACHTVIVSTKLLTVDANCAVNKKNANDQALNDLDVKIDEGHNVTFVTSGMTGNSFTFDSNGIPANCSTPCNITIIGSDTLTVRIESQGYIHAI
;
A
#
# COMPACT_ATOMS: atom_id res chain seq x y z
N MET A 1 -54.83 -52.22 35.22
CA MET A 1 -54.25 -52.93 34.07
C MET A 1 -53.56 -51.89 33.21
N ASN A 2 -52.24 -51.75 33.37
CA ASN A 2 -51.44 -50.73 32.70
C ASN A 2 -50.54 -51.37 31.64
N ASN A 3 -50.86 -51.11 30.41
CA ASN A 3 -50.10 -51.66 29.27
C ASN A 3 -49.08 -50.59 28.83
N LYS A 4 -47.84 -50.75 29.25
CA LYS A 4 -46.72 -49.88 28.80
C LYS A 4 -46.12 -50.51 27.55
N THR A 5 -46.39 -49.92 26.39
CA THR A 5 -45.79 -50.29 25.12
C THR A 5 -44.38 -49.70 25.06
N HIS A 6 -43.36 -50.56 25.11
CA HIS A 6 -41.96 -50.23 24.90
C HIS A 6 -41.69 -50.06 23.42
N TYR A 7 -41.43 -48.84 22.97
CA TYR A 7 -40.90 -48.61 21.61
C TYR A 7 -39.39 -48.85 21.64
N LEU A 8 -38.97 -49.97 21.12
CA LEU A 8 -37.56 -50.20 20.85
C LEU A 8 -37.14 -49.43 19.61
N LEU A 9 -36.35 -48.35 19.79
CA LEU A 9 -35.68 -47.62 18.74
C LEU A 9 -34.60 -48.52 18.14
N LYS A 10 -34.86 -49.04 16.94
CA LYS A 10 -33.93 -49.85 16.14
C LYS A 10 -32.91 -48.90 15.54
N CYS A 11 -31.72 -48.77 16.14
CA CYS A 11 -30.59 -48.08 15.57
C CYS A 11 -30.15 -48.77 14.29
N LYS A 12 -30.31 -48.07 13.17
CA LYS A 12 -29.81 -48.52 11.87
C LYS A 12 -28.28 -48.34 11.84
N PRO A 13 -27.48 -49.39 11.55
CA PRO A 13 -26.04 -49.19 11.48
C PRO A 13 -25.72 -48.26 10.30
N LEU A 14 -24.97 -47.20 10.60
CA LEU A 14 -24.40 -46.30 9.59
C LEU A 14 -23.51 -47.10 8.66
N ALA A 15 -23.80 -47.02 7.36
CA ALA A 15 -23.02 -47.62 6.30
C ALA A 15 -21.55 -47.25 6.47
N GLY A 16 -20.68 -48.27 6.46
CA GLY A 16 -19.27 -48.12 6.66
C GLY A 16 -18.67 -47.13 5.66
N PHE A 17 -18.00 -46.14 6.17
CA PHE A 17 -17.11 -45.26 5.41
C PHE A 17 -15.98 -46.15 4.88
N SER A 18 -16.02 -46.47 3.62
CA SER A 18 -14.92 -47.16 2.93
C SER A 18 -13.77 -46.17 2.83
N TYR A 19 -12.77 -46.28 3.69
CA TYR A 19 -11.53 -45.54 3.59
C TYR A 19 -10.77 -46.11 2.38
N ASN A 20 -10.82 -45.36 1.26
CA ASN A 20 -9.91 -45.65 0.17
C ASN A 20 -8.51 -45.33 0.67
N ALA A 21 -7.73 -46.34 0.98
CA ALA A 21 -6.32 -46.25 1.30
C ALA A 21 -5.63 -45.54 0.11
N GLY A 22 -5.33 -44.27 0.26
CA GLY A 22 -4.61 -43.50 -0.73
C GLY A 22 -3.30 -44.19 -1.04
N LYS A 23 -3.03 -44.42 -2.33
CA LYS A 23 -1.75 -44.94 -2.80
C LYS A 23 -0.66 -44.01 -2.30
N GLY A 24 0.28 -44.49 -1.49
CA GLY A 24 1.42 -43.75 -1.03
C GLY A 24 2.28 -43.31 -2.20
N PHE A 25 2.96 -42.14 -2.04
CA PHE A 25 3.91 -41.66 -3.03
C PHE A 25 5.07 -42.65 -3.23
N THR A 26 5.46 -42.84 -4.47
CA THR A 26 6.65 -43.64 -4.78
C THR A 26 7.91 -42.81 -4.55
N ILE A 27 9.02 -43.45 -4.19
CA ILE A 27 10.31 -42.79 -4.01
C ILE A 27 10.72 -42.04 -5.28
N ILE A 28 10.44 -42.61 -6.45
CA ILE A 28 10.76 -41.98 -7.73
C ILE A 28 9.97 -40.67 -7.96
N GLU A 29 8.71 -40.64 -7.56
CA GLU A 29 7.85 -39.46 -7.67
C GLU A 29 8.36 -38.33 -6.78
N LEU A 30 8.82 -38.67 -5.55
CA LEU A 30 9.41 -37.69 -4.63
C LEU A 30 10.72 -37.14 -5.20
N VAL A 31 11.61 -37.99 -5.73
CA VAL A 31 12.86 -37.56 -6.37
C VAL A 31 12.58 -36.66 -7.57
N LEU A 32 11.59 -37.00 -8.39
CA LEU A 32 11.24 -36.20 -9.56
C LEU A 32 10.75 -34.79 -9.18
N VAL A 33 9.94 -34.70 -8.12
CA VAL A 33 9.44 -33.40 -7.62
C VAL A 33 10.57 -32.52 -7.09
N ILE A 34 11.51 -33.07 -6.31
CA ILE A 34 12.62 -32.27 -5.79
C ILE A 34 13.57 -31.81 -6.88
N VAL A 35 13.80 -32.63 -7.92
CA VAL A 35 14.60 -32.22 -9.09
C VAL A 35 13.91 -31.09 -9.85
N LEU A 36 12.60 -31.21 -10.13
CA LEU A 36 11.84 -30.15 -10.78
C LEU A 36 11.82 -28.85 -9.95
N MET A 37 11.59 -28.94 -8.64
CA MET A 37 11.67 -27.77 -7.75
C MET A 37 13.07 -27.15 -7.75
N GLY A 38 14.14 -27.95 -7.79
CA GLY A 38 15.50 -27.47 -7.86
C GLY A 38 15.76 -26.63 -9.12
N ILE A 39 15.32 -27.12 -10.29
CA ILE A 39 15.48 -26.40 -11.56
C ILE A 39 14.66 -25.10 -11.55
N LEU A 40 13.43 -25.16 -11.08
CA LEU A 40 12.58 -23.97 -10.98
C LEU A 40 13.15 -22.92 -9.98
N ALA A 41 13.67 -23.38 -8.85
CA ALA A 41 14.28 -22.48 -7.85
C ALA A 41 15.44 -21.68 -8.44
N VAL A 42 16.34 -22.31 -9.18
CA VAL A 42 17.50 -21.61 -9.81
C VAL A 42 17.09 -20.57 -10.86
N THR A 43 15.99 -20.81 -11.57
CA THR A 43 15.52 -19.89 -12.63
C THR A 43 14.65 -18.75 -12.09
N VAL A 44 13.92 -18.95 -11.00
CA VAL A 44 12.98 -17.97 -10.43
C VAL A 44 13.65 -17.07 -9.37
N ALA A 45 14.59 -17.62 -8.58
CA ALA A 45 15.24 -16.87 -7.52
C ALA A 45 15.87 -15.54 -8.00
N PRO A 46 16.66 -15.47 -9.07
CA PRO A 46 17.26 -14.19 -9.50
C PRO A 46 16.22 -13.16 -9.95
N LYS A 47 15.05 -13.58 -10.42
CA LYS A 47 13.97 -12.67 -10.83
C LYS A 47 13.20 -12.08 -9.66
N MET A 48 13.19 -12.73 -8.51
CA MET A 48 12.54 -12.24 -7.29
C MET A 48 13.44 -11.32 -6.47
N PHE A 49 14.76 -11.42 -6.64
CA PHE A 49 15.72 -10.55 -5.93
C PHE A 49 16.02 -9.25 -6.67
N ASN A 50 15.67 -9.13 -7.95
CA ASN A 50 15.71 -7.87 -8.68
C ASN A 50 14.40 -7.14 -8.42
N SER A 51 14.32 -6.41 -7.32
CA SER A 51 13.21 -5.49 -7.00
C SER A 51 13.32 -4.17 -7.80
N ASP A 52 14.27 -4.07 -8.71
CA ASP A 52 14.45 -2.93 -9.59
C ASP A 52 13.17 -2.72 -10.42
N GLY A 53 12.53 -1.57 -10.25
CA GLY A 53 11.28 -1.20 -10.94
C GLY A 53 9.99 -1.46 -10.16
N PHE A 54 10.00 -2.27 -9.10
CA PHE A 54 8.82 -2.46 -8.25
C PHE A 54 8.69 -1.39 -7.16
N GLU A 55 9.82 -0.82 -6.76
CA GLU A 55 9.89 0.19 -5.71
C GLU A 55 9.17 1.48 -6.12
N GLU A 56 9.39 1.95 -7.34
CA GLU A 56 8.81 3.17 -7.89
C GLU A 56 7.29 3.08 -7.94
N HIS A 57 6.73 1.91 -8.30
CA HIS A 57 5.29 1.68 -8.30
C HIS A 57 4.71 1.72 -6.89
N THR A 58 5.45 1.20 -5.90
CA THR A 58 5.04 1.24 -4.49
C THR A 58 5.02 2.69 -4.01
N TYR A 59 6.09 3.45 -4.22
CA TYR A 59 6.14 4.87 -3.87
C TYR A 59 5.09 5.70 -4.62
N GLN A 60 4.81 5.40 -5.88
CA GLN A 60 3.74 6.08 -6.64
C GLN A 60 2.37 5.88 -5.99
N ALA A 61 2.05 4.64 -5.63
CA ALA A 61 0.79 4.32 -4.96
C ALA A 61 0.70 4.99 -3.58
N GLU A 62 1.79 5.01 -2.82
CA GLU A 62 1.89 5.63 -1.50
C GLU A 62 1.74 7.15 -1.59
N VAL A 63 2.42 7.81 -2.53
CA VAL A 63 2.30 9.25 -2.80
C VAL A 63 0.85 9.61 -3.14
N ILE A 64 0.19 8.86 -4.03
CA ILE A 64 -1.21 9.11 -4.39
C ILE A 64 -2.12 8.96 -3.16
N ALA A 65 -1.94 7.92 -2.36
CA ALA A 65 -2.75 7.67 -1.16
C ALA A 65 -2.56 8.79 -0.12
N THR A 66 -1.33 9.18 0.12
CA THR A 66 -0.97 10.25 1.07
C THR A 66 -1.53 11.60 0.62
N LEU A 67 -1.36 11.97 -0.65
CA LEU A 67 -1.90 13.22 -1.19
C LEU A 67 -3.43 13.27 -1.08
N ARG A 68 -4.12 12.17 -1.38
CA ARG A 68 -5.59 12.08 -1.21
C ARG A 68 -6.00 12.20 0.25
N SER A 69 -5.22 11.64 1.16
CA SER A 69 -5.48 11.77 2.61
C SER A 69 -5.34 13.23 3.08
N ILE A 70 -4.30 13.93 2.62
CA ILE A 70 -4.09 15.35 2.91
C ILE A 70 -5.22 16.20 2.30
N GLN A 71 -5.60 15.93 1.06
CA GLN A 71 -6.71 16.58 0.36
C GLN A 71 -8.03 16.42 1.12
N LEU A 72 -8.37 15.19 1.55
CA LEU A 72 -9.58 14.93 2.34
C LEU A 72 -9.56 15.69 3.67
N ARG A 73 -8.42 15.78 4.33
CA ARG A 73 -8.27 16.59 5.56
C ARG A 73 -8.51 18.08 5.29
N ALA A 74 -7.99 18.60 4.18
CA ALA A 74 -8.23 19.98 3.77
C ALA A 74 -9.73 20.26 3.58
N MET A 75 -10.43 19.33 2.94
CA MET A 75 -11.88 19.45 2.71
C MET A 75 -12.72 19.29 3.99
N GLN A 76 -12.23 18.58 4.99
CA GLN A 76 -12.93 18.35 6.26
C GLN A 76 -12.67 19.45 7.30
N GLN A 77 -11.64 20.26 7.12
CA GLN A 77 -11.25 21.26 8.10
C GLN A 77 -12.05 22.55 7.91
N THR A 78 -12.98 22.77 8.80
CA THR A 78 -13.87 23.95 8.80
C THR A 78 -13.31 25.13 9.63
N SER A 79 -12.20 24.95 10.34
CA SER A 79 -11.62 25.99 11.20
C SER A 79 -10.57 26.83 10.48
N VAL A 80 -10.74 28.14 10.56
CA VAL A 80 -9.83 29.18 10.04
C VAL A 80 -8.57 29.22 10.91
N GLY A 81 -7.62 28.33 10.71
CA GLY A 81 -6.46 28.38 11.60
C GLY A 81 -5.27 27.49 11.28
N GLY A 82 -5.13 27.00 10.07
CA GLY A 82 -3.92 26.22 9.84
C GLY A 82 -3.82 25.53 8.49
N ASN A 83 -3.47 26.27 7.47
CA ASN A 83 -3.11 25.69 6.16
C ASN A 83 -1.86 24.78 6.23
N ALA A 84 -1.14 24.79 7.35
CA ALA A 84 0.08 23.99 7.52
C ALA A 84 -0.16 22.49 7.33
N CYS A 85 -1.30 21.97 7.84
CA CYS A 85 -1.63 20.54 7.68
C CYS A 85 -2.12 20.16 6.28
N HIS A 86 -2.33 21.13 5.41
CA HIS A 86 -2.76 20.95 4.02
C HIS A 86 -1.67 21.32 3.01
N THR A 87 -0.54 21.83 3.51
CA THR A 87 0.62 22.20 2.72
C THR A 87 1.52 20.99 2.59
N VAL A 88 1.66 20.51 1.36
CA VAL A 88 2.54 19.41 0.99
C VAL A 88 3.91 20.00 0.64
N ILE A 89 4.96 19.44 1.19
CA ILE A 89 6.36 19.78 0.89
C ILE A 89 7.02 18.52 0.34
N VAL A 90 7.67 18.65 -0.81
CA VAL A 90 8.37 17.55 -1.46
C VAL A 90 9.85 17.84 -1.51
N SER A 91 10.64 16.98 -0.89
CA SER A 91 12.10 16.97 -0.99
C SER A 91 12.55 15.77 -1.83
N THR A 92 13.83 15.65 -2.11
CA THR A 92 14.36 14.57 -2.96
C THR A 92 14.03 13.15 -2.45
N LYS A 93 13.93 12.98 -1.13
CA LYS A 93 13.67 11.68 -0.48
C LYS A 93 12.48 11.67 0.48
N LEU A 94 11.74 12.77 0.55
CA LEU A 94 10.67 12.90 1.53
C LEU A 94 9.53 13.75 0.95
N LEU A 95 8.32 13.23 1.03
CA LEU A 95 7.08 13.99 0.88
C LEU A 95 6.42 14.06 2.26
N THR A 96 6.14 15.27 2.72
CA THR A 96 5.59 15.52 4.06
C THR A 96 4.62 16.69 4.06
N VAL A 97 3.94 16.90 5.16
CA VAL A 97 3.19 18.13 5.42
C VAL A 97 4.06 19.15 6.14
N ASP A 98 3.66 20.44 6.10
CA ASP A 98 4.39 21.53 6.75
C ASP A 98 4.58 21.25 8.26
N ALA A 99 5.80 21.44 8.76
CA ALA A 99 6.18 21.25 10.15
C ALA A 99 5.36 22.07 11.15
N ASN A 100 4.71 23.16 10.70
CA ASN A 100 3.82 23.97 11.52
C ASN A 100 2.42 23.34 11.68
N CYS A 101 2.14 22.21 11.05
CA CYS A 101 0.90 21.48 11.28
C CYS A 101 0.75 21.15 12.76
N ALA A 102 -0.33 21.62 13.39
CA ALA A 102 -0.54 21.47 14.84
C ALA A 102 -0.66 20.00 15.29
N VAL A 103 -0.99 19.09 14.38
CA VAL A 103 -0.98 17.65 14.61
C VAL A 103 0.46 17.16 14.86
N ASN A 104 1.43 17.86 14.30
CA ASN A 104 2.86 17.55 14.44
C ASN A 104 3.46 17.97 15.80
N LYS A 105 2.74 18.74 16.62
CA LYS A 105 3.27 19.26 17.91
C LYS A 105 3.01 18.37 19.12
N LYS A 106 2.38 17.22 18.95
CA LYS A 106 2.24 16.25 20.04
C LYS A 106 3.53 15.43 20.15
N ASN A 107 4.47 15.97 20.94
CA ASN A 107 5.67 15.30 21.45
C ASN A 107 6.67 14.78 20.39
N ALA A 108 7.91 15.19 20.48
CA ALA A 108 9.06 14.76 19.67
C ALA A 108 9.33 13.23 19.69
N ASN A 109 8.51 12.46 20.42
CA ASN A 109 8.58 11.00 20.50
C ASN A 109 7.31 10.29 19.98
N ASP A 110 6.32 11.02 19.48
CA ASP A 110 5.08 10.41 19.00
C ASP A 110 5.18 10.11 17.50
N GLN A 111 5.38 8.85 17.18
CA GLN A 111 5.48 8.27 15.84
C GLN A 111 4.22 8.49 14.97
N ALA A 112 3.17 9.09 15.53
CA ALA A 112 1.87 9.30 14.87
C ALA A 112 1.88 10.34 13.74
N LEU A 113 3.02 10.96 13.47
CA LEU A 113 3.22 11.90 12.38
C LEU A 113 3.50 11.24 11.03
N ASN A 114 3.90 9.99 11.07
CA ASN A 114 4.43 9.29 9.91
C ASN A 114 3.34 8.78 8.96
N ASP A 115 2.07 8.89 9.32
CA ASP A 115 0.96 8.43 8.47
C ASP A 115 0.73 9.31 7.22
N LEU A 116 1.35 10.50 7.18
CA LEU A 116 1.26 11.44 6.04
C LEU A 116 2.61 11.70 5.37
N ASP A 117 3.65 11.02 5.81
CA ASP A 117 4.98 11.15 5.26
C ASP A 117 5.26 9.97 4.34
N VAL A 118 5.74 10.23 3.13
CA VAL A 118 6.33 9.23 2.25
C VAL A 118 7.83 9.45 2.26
N LYS A 119 8.55 8.55 2.92
CA LYS A 119 10.00 8.61 3.04
C LYS A 119 10.66 7.52 2.22
N ILE A 120 11.58 7.89 1.36
CA ILE A 120 12.44 6.96 0.65
C ILE A 120 13.64 6.63 1.52
N ASP A 121 13.82 5.35 1.85
CA ASP A 121 14.96 4.89 2.64
C ASP A 121 16.28 5.09 1.88
N GLU A 122 17.37 5.29 2.62
CA GLU A 122 18.69 5.61 2.05
C GLU A 122 19.26 4.47 1.16
N GLY A 123 18.81 3.23 1.39
CA GLY A 123 19.20 2.08 0.58
C GLY A 123 18.57 2.00 -0.81
N HIS A 124 17.55 2.81 -1.07
CA HIS A 124 16.83 2.84 -2.35
C HIS A 124 17.32 3.98 -3.24
N ASN A 125 17.62 3.66 -4.51
CA ASN A 125 18.04 4.64 -5.52
C ASN A 125 16.87 5.38 -6.16
N VAL A 126 15.80 5.60 -5.40
CA VAL A 126 14.60 6.34 -5.84
C VAL A 126 14.69 7.77 -5.35
N THR A 127 14.19 8.72 -6.14
CA THR A 127 14.15 10.15 -5.78
C THR A 127 12.88 10.81 -6.29
N PHE A 128 12.42 11.84 -5.58
CA PHE A 128 11.32 12.70 -6.01
C PHE A 128 11.84 13.95 -6.70
N VAL A 129 11.22 14.29 -7.82
CA VAL A 129 11.45 15.55 -8.55
C VAL A 129 10.09 16.19 -8.81
N THR A 130 9.99 17.49 -8.56
CA THR A 130 8.75 18.25 -8.73
C THR A 130 8.80 19.15 -9.95
N SER A 131 7.65 19.38 -10.56
CA SER A 131 7.48 20.39 -11.60
C SER A 131 6.10 21.04 -11.49
N GLY A 132 6.00 22.30 -11.94
CA GLY A 132 4.75 23.05 -11.91
C GLY A 132 4.33 23.56 -10.52
N MET A 133 5.22 23.51 -9.52
CA MET A 133 4.95 24.07 -8.18
C MET A 133 6.07 25.03 -7.74
N THR A 134 5.74 26.03 -6.94
CA THR A 134 6.68 27.03 -6.45
C THR A 134 7.32 26.55 -5.16
N GLY A 135 8.66 26.46 -5.14
CA GLY A 135 9.38 26.06 -3.92
C GLY A 135 9.13 24.61 -3.50
N ASN A 136 8.84 23.72 -4.44
CA ASN A 136 8.55 22.29 -4.20
C ASN A 136 7.41 22.06 -3.17
N SER A 137 6.47 22.97 -3.11
CA SER A 137 5.34 22.89 -2.19
C SER A 137 4.05 23.40 -2.83
N PHE A 138 2.94 22.86 -2.37
CA PHE A 138 1.60 23.34 -2.70
C PHE A 138 0.64 23.09 -1.54
N THR A 139 -0.50 23.77 -1.53
CA THR A 139 -1.48 23.65 -0.45
C THR A 139 -2.84 23.32 -1.02
N PHE A 140 -3.55 22.36 -0.44
CA PHE A 140 -4.93 22.13 -0.78
C PHE A 140 -5.85 23.12 -0.04
N ASP A 141 -6.78 23.73 -0.75
CA ASP A 141 -7.84 24.54 -0.16
C ASP A 141 -9.00 23.67 0.40
N SER A 142 -10.00 24.31 0.98
CA SER A 142 -11.18 23.62 1.52
C SER A 142 -12.06 22.92 0.46
N ASN A 143 -11.84 23.15 -0.80
CA ASN A 143 -12.49 22.47 -1.91
C ASN A 143 -11.64 21.32 -2.48
N GLY A 144 -10.44 21.12 -1.92
CA GLY A 144 -9.47 20.14 -2.38
C GLY A 144 -8.72 20.58 -3.64
N ILE A 145 -8.72 21.88 -3.96
CA ILE A 145 -8.04 22.45 -5.12
C ILE A 145 -6.62 22.83 -4.70
N PRO A 146 -5.58 22.46 -5.49
CA PRO A 146 -4.20 22.81 -5.17
C PRO A 146 -3.91 24.27 -5.47
N ALA A 147 -3.48 25.03 -4.47
CA ALA A 147 -2.91 26.36 -4.61
C ALA A 147 -1.39 26.28 -4.80
N ASN A 148 -0.79 27.27 -5.47
CA ASN A 148 0.65 27.31 -5.82
C ASN A 148 1.10 26.18 -6.78
N CYS A 149 0.17 25.67 -7.54
CA CYS A 149 0.36 24.67 -8.55
C CYS A 149 0.09 25.28 -9.92
N SER A 150 1.13 25.49 -10.72
CA SER A 150 1.00 25.94 -12.11
C SER A 150 0.53 24.76 -12.93
N THR A 151 -0.72 24.64 -13.11
CA THR A 151 -1.50 23.53 -13.63
C THR A 151 -1.00 22.86 -14.92
N PRO A 152 -0.77 21.54 -14.92
CA PRO A 152 -0.79 20.63 -13.77
C PRO A 152 0.53 20.65 -13.00
N CYS A 153 0.53 20.31 -11.69
CA CYS A 153 1.78 20.00 -11.01
C CYS A 153 2.05 18.50 -11.03
N ASN A 154 3.34 18.15 -11.09
CA ASN A 154 3.78 16.78 -11.14
C ASN A 154 4.79 16.49 -10.04
N ILE A 155 4.71 15.29 -9.50
CA ILE A 155 5.74 14.66 -8.67
C ILE A 155 6.23 13.45 -9.44
N THR A 156 7.47 13.52 -9.91
CA THR A 156 8.12 12.45 -10.66
C THR A 156 8.98 11.63 -9.71
N ILE A 157 8.81 10.34 -9.77
CA ILE A 157 9.52 9.33 -8.99
C ILE A 157 10.53 8.70 -9.95
N ILE A 158 11.80 8.92 -9.69
CA ILE A 158 12.90 8.49 -10.54
C ILE A 158 13.69 7.42 -9.81
N GLY A 159 13.79 6.25 -10.38
CA GLY A 159 14.59 5.12 -9.96
C GLY A 159 15.06 4.35 -11.16
N SER A 160 14.90 3.04 -11.17
CA SER A 160 15.10 2.20 -12.37
C SER A 160 14.10 2.54 -13.46
N ASP A 161 12.87 2.83 -13.06
CA ASP A 161 11.81 3.38 -13.89
C ASP A 161 11.50 4.82 -13.51
N THR A 162 10.82 5.53 -14.40
CA THR A 162 10.36 6.90 -14.13
C THR A 162 8.85 6.94 -14.17
N LEU A 163 8.24 7.18 -13.02
CA LEU A 163 6.79 7.27 -12.84
C LEU A 163 6.41 8.67 -12.40
N THR A 164 5.24 9.12 -12.80
CA THR A 164 4.76 10.46 -12.44
C THR A 164 3.39 10.40 -11.80
N VAL A 165 3.22 11.16 -10.72
CA VAL A 165 1.94 11.49 -10.11
C VAL A 165 1.59 12.91 -10.54
N ARG A 166 0.43 13.07 -11.16
CA ARG A 166 -0.09 14.35 -11.63
C ARG A 166 -1.23 14.83 -10.71
N ILE A 167 -1.18 16.11 -10.40
CA ILE A 167 -2.23 16.82 -9.68
C ILE A 167 -2.80 17.85 -10.64
N GLU A 168 -4.04 17.68 -11.03
CA GLU A 168 -4.76 18.57 -11.93
C GLU A 168 -5.27 19.81 -11.20
N SER A 169 -5.57 20.86 -11.95
CA SER A 169 -6.08 22.14 -11.43
C SER A 169 -7.36 22.01 -10.60
N GLN A 170 -8.14 20.96 -10.83
CA GLN A 170 -9.37 20.67 -10.10
C GLN A 170 -9.13 19.75 -8.88
N GLY A 171 -7.87 19.43 -8.57
CA GLY A 171 -7.52 18.56 -7.46
C GLY A 171 -7.57 17.07 -7.76
N TYR A 172 -7.75 16.65 -9.01
CA TYR A 172 -7.69 15.23 -9.36
C TYR A 172 -6.24 14.73 -9.36
N ILE A 173 -5.99 13.67 -8.59
CA ILE A 173 -4.66 13.08 -8.38
C ILE A 173 -4.62 11.71 -9.04
N HIS A 174 -3.69 11.51 -9.97
CA HIS A 174 -3.57 10.25 -10.71
C HIS A 174 -2.13 9.96 -11.18
N ALA A 175 -1.88 8.72 -11.52
CA ALA A 175 -0.65 8.26 -12.19
C ALA A 175 -0.70 8.56 -13.68
N ILE A 176 0.45 8.92 -14.28
CA ILE A 176 0.64 9.05 -15.73
C ILE A 176 1.91 8.35 -16.19
#